data_d1efca830db3250ca136e1b3414f69b4
#
_entry.id   d1efca830db3250ca136e1b3414f69b4
#
_cell.length_a   1.000
_cell.length_b   1.000
_cell.length_c   1.000
_cell.angle_alpha   90.00
_cell.angle_beta   90.00
_cell.angle_gamma   90.00
#
_symmetry.space_group_name_H-M   'P 1'
#
loop_
_entity.id
_entity.type
_entity.pdbx_description
1 polymer ?
#
loop_
_entity_poly.entity_id
_entity_poly.type
_entity_poly.pdbx_seq_one_letter_code
_entity_poly.pdbx_strand_id
1 'polypeptide(L)'
;MSARGAAASPHYSPARTRIYAILEQALPDDRLSRVIHAILISLTLGSVASVVLESVPSLHRRFENLFFLIELVTVTVFTIEYLMRLWVAPLHPPFRRLSPVHAAFRYALSLPALIDLLTIIPFYLALVSPADLRVFIVFRIIRFLKIARYSPGIRSLYEAIVNERRALLACLIILGSLVLAAASVMHLAEHEAQPEKFGTIPDAMWWAVVTLTTVGYGDVVPITPLGKVIAGVIAIMGLGMLALPVGIIATSFAEVIHRRDFVVTWGMVSRVPLFRELDADEVAQIMRFLRSHTAVPGEIIVRRDEIGHSMYFIASGQIELDRPNHQKSILSEGDFFGELAVLNPAPRTTTARALIRSDLLVLDASDLRLLMTERPELGRRVEEASRLNHAAMIDDSSQTDRS
;
A
#
# COMPACT_ATOMS: atom_id res chain seq x y z
N MET A 1 -24.29 26.78 -34.17
CA MET A 1 -24.42 25.39 -34.71
C MET A 1 -23.22 24.59 -34.28
N SER A 2 -23.46 23.58 -33.62
CA SER A 2 -22.91 22.26 -33.37
C SER A 2 -22.75 21.95 -31.88
N ALA A 3 -23.82 21.41 -31.31
CA ALA A 3 -23.79 20.69 -30.04
C ALA A 3 -23.00 19.41 -30.23
N ARG A 4 -21.79 19.33 -29.71
CA ARG A 4 -21.06 18.05 -29.58
C ARG A 4 -21.66 17.31 -28.39
N GLY A 5 -22.33 16.18 -28.74
CA GLY A 5 -23.05 15.31 -27.84
C GLY A 5 -22.26 14.94 -26.58
N ALA A 6 -22.88 15.11 -25.47
CA ALA A 6 -22.55 14.44 -24.23
C ALA A 6 -22.63 12.94 -24.49
N ALA A 7 -21.49 12.27 -24.54
CA ALA A 7 -21.44 10.83 -24.61
C ALA A 7 -22.14 10.28 -23.36
N ALA A 8 -23.31 9.68 -23.54
CA ALA A 8 -24.07 9.01 -22.50
C ALA A 8 -23.14 7.99 -21.83
N SER A 9 -23.01 8.09 -20.51
CA SER A 9 -22.29 7.11 -19.72
C SER A 9 -22.92 5.73 -19.98
N PRO A 10 -22.16 4.72 -20.42
CA PRO A 10 -22.73 3.41 -20.71
C PRO A 10 -23.33 2.86 -19.41
N HIS A 11 -24.65 2.62 -19.41
CA HIS A 11 -25.34 1.94 -18.32
C HIS A 11 -24.86 0.49 -18.25
N TYR A 12 -23.87 0.22 -17.41
CA TYR A 12 -23.42 -1.14 -17.14
C TYR A 12 -24.45 -1.88 -16.27
N SER A 13 -24.61 -3.18 -16.51
CA SER A 13 -25.52 -4.00 -15.72
C SER A 13 -25.14 -4.00 -14.23
N PRO A 14 -26.12 -4.02 -13.30
CA PRO A 14 -25.83 -4.01 -11.86
C PRO A 14 -24.95 -5.18 -11.44
N ALA A 15 -25.06 -6.35 -12.08
CA ALA A 15 -24.20 -7.51 -11.87
C ALA A 15 -22.71 -7.20 -12.18
N ARG A 16 -22.45 -6.52 -13.28
CA ARG A 16 -21.08 -6.14 -13.68
C ARG A 16 -20.42 -5.18 -12.68
N THR A 17 -21.17 -4.20 -12.20
CA THR A 17 -20.72 -3.26 -11.19
C THR A 17 -20.46 -3.96 -9.86
N ARG A 18 -21.33 -4.92 -9.48
CA ARG A 18 -21.14 -5.69 -8.25
C ARG A 18 -19.91 -6.58 -8.31
N ILE A 19 -19.65 -7.27 -9.42
CA ILE A 19 -18.45 -8.09 -9.60
C ILE A 19 -17.18 -7.23 -9.60
N TYR A 20 -17.22 -6.05 -10.22
CA TYR A 20 -16.11 -5.10 -10.15
C TYR A 20 -15.80 -4.66 -8.71
N ALA A 21 -16.83 -4.33 -7.93
CA ALA A 21 -16.68 -3.95 -6.53
C ALA A 21 -16.05 -5.09 -5.69
N ILE A 22 -16.48 -6.34 -5.92
CA ILE A 22 -15.97 -7.51 -5.20
C ILE A 22 -14.50 -7.81 -5.56
N LEU A 23 -14.16 -7.85 -6.85
CA LEU A 23 -12.85 -8.35 -7.32
C LEU A 23 -11.75 -7.29 -7.33
N GLU A 24 -12.10 -5.99 -7.53
CA GLU A 24 -11.11 -4.94 -7.77
C GLU A 24 -11.10 -3.84 -6.70
N GLN A 25 -12.26 -3.47 -6.14
CA GLN A 25 -12.31 -2.43 -5.12
C GLN A 25 -12.03 -2.96 -3.71
N ALA A 26 -12.33 -4.24 -3.47
CA ALA A 26 -12.10 -4.94 -2.19
C ALA A 26 -12.54 -4.09 -0.98
N LEU A 27 -13.79 -3.59 -1.01
CA LEU A 27 -14.32 -2.71 0.03
C LEU A 27 -14.24 -3.40 1.41
N PRO A 28 -13.63 -2.77 2.43
CA PRO A 28 -13.41 -3.39 3.74
C PRO A 28 -14.69 -3.85 4.43
N ASP A 29 -15.82 -3.20 4.17
CA ASP A 29 -17.11 -3.49 4.80
C ASP A 29 -17.91 -4.59 4.08
N ASP A 30 -17.50 -5.00 2.88
CA ASP A 30 -18.18 -6.06 2.13
C ASP A 30 -17.69 -7.45 2.57
N ARG A 31 -18.51 -8.14 3.38
CA ARG A 31 -18.23 -9.50 3.86
C ARG A 31 -18.00 -10.49 2.71
N LEU A 32 -18.77 -10.35 1.61
CA LEU A 32 -18.65 -11.25 0.45
C LEU A 32 -17.30 -11.07 -0.23
N SER A 33 -16.86 -9.83 -0.44
CA SER A 33 -15.54 -9.52 -1.00
C SER A 33 -14.42 -10.12 -0.15
N ARG A 34 -14.47 -9.97 1.18
CA ARG A 34 -13.47 -10.53 2.09
C ARG A 34 -13.40 -12.07 2.02
N VAL A 35 -14.56 -12.73 1.99
CA VAL A 35 -14.62 -14.20 1.91
C VAL A 35 -14.02 -14.68 0.57
N ILE A 36 -14.41 -14.07 -0.56
CA ILE A 36 -13.88 -14.43 -1.87
C ILE A 36 -12.36 -14.24 -1.93
N HIS A 37 -11.84 -13.12 -1.44
CA HIS A 37 -10.39 -12.90 -1.40
C HIS A 37 -9.67 -13.88 -0.48
N ALA A 38 -10.24 -14.22 0.70
CA ALA A 38 -9.69 -15.24 1.59
C ALA A 38 -9.63 -16.62 0.92
N ILE A 39 -10.68 -17.00 0.19
CA ILE A 39 -10.71 -18.25 -0.59
C ILE A 39 -9.63 -18.24 -1.67
N LEU A 40 -9.50 -17.16 -2.44
CA LEU A 40 -8.50 -17.05 -3.51
C LEU A 40 -7.07 -17.09 -2.96
N ILE A 41 -6.81 -16.44 -1.82
CA ILE A 41 -5.51 -16.49 -1.13
C ILE A 41 -5.23 -17.92 -0.64
N SER A 42 -6.20 -18.55 0.04
CA SER A 42 -6.05 -19.91 0.56
C SER A 42 -5.82 -20.92 -0.56
N LEU A 43 -6.54 -20.77 -1.68
CA LEU A 43 -6.37 -21.61 -2.86
C LEU A 43 -4.98 -21.42 -3.49
N THR A 44 -4.49 -20.16 -3.56
CA THR A 44 -3.13 -19.87 -4.05
C THR A 44 -2.08 -20.53 -3.16
N LEU A 45 -2.16 -20.35 -1.84
CA LEU A 45 -1.22 -20.94 -0.89
C LEU A 45 -1.28 -22.48 -0.92
N GLY A 46 -2.48 -23.05 -0.91
CA GLY A 46 -2.68 -24.50 -0.99
C GLY A 46 -2.13 -25.10 -2.28
N SER A 47 -2.32 -24.44 -3.41
CA SER A 47 -1.78 -24.86 -4.70
C SER A 47 -0.24 -24.79 -4.74
N VAL A 48 0.38 -23.75 -4.18
CA VAL A 48 1.86 -23.67 -4.09
C VAL A 48 2.40 -24.76 -3.16
N ALA A 49 1.77 -24.96 -1.99
CA ALA A 49 2.13 -26.05 -1.08
C ALA A 49 2.00 -27.41 -1.75
N SER A 50 0.94 -27.62 -2.55
CA SER A 50 0.73 -28.83 -3.35
C SER A 50 1.91 -29.08 -4.31
N VAL A 51 2.36 -28.07 -5.04
CA VAL A 51 3.52 -28.19 -5.96
C VAL A 51 4.80 -28.57 -5.22
N VAL A 52 5.04 -27.96 -4.04
CA VAL A 52 6.21 -28.28 -3.20
C VAL A 52 6.14 -29.73 -2.71
N LEU A 53 4.98 -30.19 -2.25
CA LEU A 53 4.78 -31.57 -1.79
C LEU A 53 4.86 -32.58 -2.96
N GLU A 54 4.33 -32.23 -4.11
CA GLU A 54 4.39 -33.04 -5.34
C GLU A 54 5.84 -33.28 -5.79
N SER A 55 6.77 -32.37 -5.48
CA SER A 55 8.20 -32.56 -5.79
C SER A 55 8.88 -33.74 -5.03
N VAL A 56 8.23 -34.21 -3.96
CA VAL A 56 8.72 -35.36 -3.17
C VAL A 56 8.23 -36.67 -3.81
N PRO A 57 9.14 -37.55 -4.35
CA PRO A 57 8.72 -38.70 -5.14
C PRO A 57 7.83 -39.72 -4.39
N SER A 58 7.97 -39.82 -3.07
CA SER A 58 7.16 -40.72 -2.25
C SER A 58 5.72 -40.22 -2.10
N LEU A 59 5.54 -38.88 -1.96
CA LEU A 59 4.25 -38.25 -1.86
C LEU A 59 3.53 -38.18 -3.21
N HIS A 60 4.26 -37.86 -4.27
CA HIS A 60 3.72 -37.82 -5.63
C HIS A 60 3.06 -39.16 -5.99
N ARG A 61 3.78 -40.28 -5.84
CA ARG A 61 3.24 -41.63 -6.13
C ARG A 61 2.04 -42.03 -5.28
N ARG A 62 1.98 -41.54 -4.03
CA ARG A 62 0.88 -41.89 -3.10
C ARG A 62 -0.35 -41.05 -3.31
N PHE A 63 -0.23 -39.77 -3.69
CA PHE A 63 -1.31 -38.79 -3.74
C PHE A 63 -1.47 -38.13 -5.12
N GLU A 64 -1.05 -38.80 -6.21
CA GLU A 64 -1.09 -38.25 -7.57
C GLU A 64 -2.46 -37.69 -7.94
N ASN A 65 -3.53 -38.44 -7.71
CA ASN A 65 -4.90 -38.01 -7.99
C ASN A 65 -5.32 -36.79 -7.18
N LEU A 66 -4.85 -36.67 -5.93
CA LEU A 66 -5.14 -35.53 -5.07
C LEU A 66 -4.43 -34.26 -5.60
N PHE A 67 -3.18 -34.36 -5.98
CA PHE A 67 -2.42 -33.24 -6.55
C PHE A 67 -3.05 -32.78 -7.87
N PHE A 68 -3.45 -33.71 -8.73
CA PHE A 68 -4.16 -33.38 -9.97
C PHE A 68 -5.51 -32.70 -9.70
N LEU A 69 -6.27 -33.17 -8.72
CA LEU A 69 -7.56 -32.56 -8.33
C LEU A 69 -7.36 -31.12 -7.81
N ILE A 70 -6.37 -30.91 -6.93
CA ILE A 70 -6.04 -29.57 -6.42
C ILE A 70 -5.67 -28.64 -7.58
N GLU A 71 -4.85 -29.12 -8.50
CA GLU A 71 -4.44 -28.35 -9.68
C GLU A 71 -5.65 -28.00 -10.57
N LEU A 72 -6.50 -28.96 -10.88
CA LEU A 72 -7.70 -28.79 -11.71
C LEU A 72 -8.64 -27.75 -11.08
N VAL A 73 -8.95 -27.87 -9.79
CA VAL A 73 -9.81 -26.92 -9.05
C VAL A 73 -9.18 -25.53 -9.08
N THR A 74 -7.89 -25.43 -8.79
CA THR A 74 -7.17 -24.16 -8.76
C THR A 74 -7.22 -23.44 -10.11
N VAL A 75 -6.87 -24.15 -11.19
CA VAL A 75 -6.86 -23.57 -12.54
C VAL A 75 -8.26 -23.19 -12.99
N THR A 76 -9.27 -24.02 -12.69
CA THR A 76 -10.66 -23.72 -13.01
C THR A 76 -11.13 -22.42 -12.35
N VAL A 77 -10.89 -22.29 -11.03
CA VAL A 77 -11.27 -21.09 -10.27
C VAL A 77 -10.52 -19.86 -10.79
N PHE A 78 -9.22 -19.95 -11.04
CA PHE A 78 -8.43 -18.83 -11.57
C PHE A 78 -8.81 -18.46 -12.99
N THR A 79 -9.20 -19.42 -13.83
CA THR A 79 -9.70 -19.13 -15.16
C THR A 79 -11.02 -18.35 -15.09
N ILE A 80 -11.96 -18.78 -14.23
CA ILE A 80 -13.22 -18.06 -14.03
C ILE A 80 -12.94 -16.65 -13.50
N GLU A 81 -12.08 -16.51 -12.51
CA GLU A 81 -11.66 -15.22 -11.98
C GLU A 81 -11.08 -14.31 -13.06
N TYR A 82 -10.17 -14.82 -13.89
CA TYR A 82 -9.53 -14.07 -14.98
C TYR A 82 -10.55 -13.59 -16.01
N LEU A 83 -11.47 -14.47 -16.43
CA LEU A 83 -12.55 -14.13 -17.37
C LEU A 83 -13.50 -13.07 -16.79
N MET A 84 -13.84 -13.18 -15.50
CA MET A 84 -14.66 -12.16 -14.84
C MET A 84 -13.95 -10.80 -14.80
N ARG A 85 -12.63 -10.77 -14.54
CA ARG A 85 -11.83 -9.54 -14.57
C ARG A 85 -11.75 -8.92 -15.97
N LEU A 86 -11.56 -9.72 -17.01
CA LEU A 86 -11.65 -9.24 -18.41
C LEU A 86 -13.03 -8.66 -18.71
N TRP A 87 -14.07 -9.29 -18.22
CA TRP A 87 -15.43 -8.80 -18.42
C TRP A 87 -15.69 -7.46 -17.74
N VAL A 88 -15.14 -7.22 -16.53
CA VAL A 88 -15.32 -5.95 -15.82
C VAL A 88 -14.26 -4.89 -16.17
N ALA A 89 -13.28 -5.20 -17.00
CA ALA A 89 -12.19 -4.30 -17.40
C ALA A 89 -12.64 -2.89 -17.85
N PRO A 90 -13.75 -2.68 -18.61
CA PRO A 90 -14.21 -1.35 -18.99
C PRO A 90 -14.66 -0.46 -17.82
N LEU A 91 -14.85 -1.01 -16.62
CA LEU A 91 -15.19 -0.24 -15.42
C LEU A 91 -13.96 0.40 -14.76
N HIS A 92 -12.75 -0.05 -15.08
CA HIS A 92 -11.52 0.54 -14.57
C HIS A 92 -11.34 1.98 -15.06
N PRO A 93 -10.99 2.94 -14.19
CA PRO A 93 -10.84 4.34 -14.55
C PRO A 93 -9.99 4.61 -15.80
N PRO A 94 -8.82 3.94 -16.00
CA PRO A 94 -7.99 4.17 -17.19
C PRO A 94 -8.65 3.70 -18.51
N PHE A 95 -9.64 2.79 -18.45
CA PHE A 95 -10.20 2.14 -19.62
C PHE A 95 -11.64 2.56 -19.93
N ARG A 96 -12.28 3.39 -19.08
CA ARG A 96 -13.69 3.82 -19.24
C ARG A 96 -14.02 4.48 -20.58
N ARG A 97 -13.03 5.08 -21.24
CA ARG A 97 -13.21 5.76 -22.54
C ARG A 97 -13.01 4.85 -23.74
N LEU A 98 -12.63 3.59 -23.51
CA LEU A 98 -12.36 2.62 -24.56
C LEU A 98 -13.60 1.77 -24.83
N SER A 99 -13.68 1.19 -26.06
CA SER A 99 -14.69 0.15 -26.32
C SER A 99 -14.46 -1.07 -25.40
N PRO A 100 -15.49 -1.86 -25.08
CA PRO A 100 -15.36 -3.00 -24.17
C PRO A 100 -14.26 -3.99 -24.56
N VAL A 101 -14.09 -4.24 -25.86
CA VAL A 101 -13.07 -5.15 -26.40
C VAL A 101 -11.66 -4.57 -26.23
N HIS A 102 -11.47 -3.29 -26.57
CA HIS A 102 -10.18 -2.64 -26.39
C HIS A 102 -9.80 -2.49 -24.92
N ALA A 103 -10.77 -2.26 -24.03
CA ALA A 103 -10.56 -2.22 -22.59
C ALA A 103 -10.09 -3.59 -22.06
N ALA A 104 -10.76 -4.68 -22.48
CA ALA A 104 -10.37 -6.04 -22.10
C ALA A 104 -8.98 -6.40 -22.64
N PHE A 105 -8.66 -6.06 -23.89
CA PHE A 105 -7.34 -6.30 -24.47
C PHE A 105 -6.23 -5.52 -23.76
N ARG A 106 -6.45 -4.24 -23.48
CA ARG A 106 -5.49 -3.42 -22.74
C ARG A 106 -5.31 -3.87 -21.29
N TYR A 107 -6.39 -4.33 -20.67
CA TYR A 107 -6.33 -4.95 -19.35
C TYR A 107 -5.53 -6.25 -19.37
N ALA A 108 -5.75 -7.13 -20.37
CA ALA A 108 -5.01 -8.38 -20.52
C ALA A 108 -3.49 -8.18 -20.63
N LEU A 109 -3.05 -7.04 -21.18
CA LEU A 109 -1.63 -6.67 -21.28
C LEU A 109 -1.10 -5.96 -20.01
N SER A 110 -1.93 -5.72 -19.02
CA SER A 110 -1.48 -5.14 -17.75
C SER A 110 -0.68 -6.18 -16.94
N LEU A 111 0.31 -5.71 -16.18
CA LEU A 111 1.17 -6.60 -15.37
C LEU A 111 0.37 -7.53 -14.45
N PRO A 112 -0.69 -7.06 -13.72
CA PRO A 112 -1.50 -7.97 -12.91
C PRO A 112 -2.24 -9.04 -13.72
N ALA A 113 -2.76 -8.70 -14.90
CA ALA A 113 -3.45 -9.66 -15.75
C ALA A 113 -2.51 -10.65 -16.43
N LEU A 114 -1.27 -10.23 -16.75
CA LEU A 114 -0.22 -11.13 -17.24
C LEU A 114 0.20 -12.14 -16.17
N ILE A 115 0.31 -11.72 -14.91
CA ILE A 115 0.57 -12.64 -13.79
C ILE A 115 -0.58 -13.66 -13.70
N ASP A 116 -1.85 -13.23 -13.74
CA ASP A 116 -2.99 -14.15 -13.73
C ASP A 116 -2.92 -15.14 -14.90
N LEU A 117 -2.61 -14.66 -16.09
CA LEU A 117 -2.52 -15.49 -17.29
C LEU A 117 -1.37 -16.52 -17.18
N LEU A 118 -0.20 -16.11 -16.69
CA LEU A 118 0.94 -17.00 -16.47
C LEU A 118 0.64 -18.11 -15.44
N THR A 119 -0.34 -17.91 -14.56
CA THR A 119 -0.72 -18.95 -13.59
C THR A 119 -1.61 -20.03 -14.16
N ILE A 120 -2.33 -19.76 -15.25
CA ILE A 120 -3.28 -20.70 -15.88
C ILE A 120 -2.78 -21.34 -17.17
N ILE A 121 -2.00 -20.62 -17.98
CA ILE A 121 -1.48 -21.09 -19.28
C ILE A 121 -0.74 -22.44 -19.18
N PRO A 122 0.17 -22.67 -18.20
CA PRO A 122 0.96 -23.89 -18.17
C PRO A 122 0.11 -25.16 -18.09
N PHE A 123 -1.02 -25.11 -17.38
CA PHE A 123 -1.94 -26.24 -17.30
C PHE A 123 -2.55 -26.57 -18.66
N TYR A 124 -3.02 -25.56 -19.40
CA TYR A 124 -3.62 -25.75 -20.72
C TYR A 124 -2.57 -26.19 -21.77
N LEU A 125 -1.33 -25.68 -21.66
CA LEU A 125 -0.25 -26.13 -22.53
C LEU A 125 0.12 -27.60 -22.27
N ALA A 126 0.13 -28.03 -21.01
CA ALA A 126 0.38 -29.41 -20.64
C ALA A 126 -0.69 -30.38 -21.16
N LEU A 127 -1.93 -29.93 -21.37
CA LEU A 127 -2.99 -30.74 -22.00
C LEU A 127 -2.79 -30.94 -23.50
N VAL A 128 -2.14 -29.99 -24.18
CA VAL A 128 -2.00 -29.98 -25.64
C VAL A 128 -0.67 -30.55 -26.11
N SER A 129 0.38 -30.41 -25.29
CA SER A 129 1.73 -30.83 -25.66
C SER A 129 2.35 -31.74 -24.60
N PRO A 130 2.88 -32.91 -24.95
CA PRO A 130 3.60 -33.79 -24.04
C PRO A 130 5.05 -33.33 -23.75
N ALA A 131 5.34 -32.03 -23.90
CA ALA A 131 6.63 -31.43 -23.60
C ALA A 131 7.05 -31.67 -22.14
N ASP A 132 8.35 -31.65 -21.88
CA ASP A 132 8.93 -31.92 -20.56
C ASP A 132 8.29 -31.06 -19.46
N LEU A 133 7.42 -31.67 -18.67
CA LEU A 133 6.56 -31.01 -17.65
C LEU A 133 7.36 -30.28 -16.56
N ARG A 134 8.67 -30.51 -16.47
CA ARG A 134 9.54 -29.90 -15.44
C ARG A 134 9.62 -28.39 -15.57
N VAL A 135 9.59 -27.84 -16.78
CA VAL A 135 9.60 -26.40 -17.01
C VAL A 135 8.33 -25.75 -16.44
N PHE A 136 7.20 -26.46 -16.49
CA PHE A 136 5.92 -25.96 -16.00
C PHE A 136 5.83 -25.86 -14.48
N ILE A 137 6.70 -26.56 -13.72
CA ILE A 137 6.74 -26.47 -12.25
C ILE A 137 7.09 -25.03 -11.82
N VAL A 138 8.04 -24.37 -12.50
CA VAL A 138 8.42 -22.98 -12.20
C VAL A 138 7.22 -22.03 -12.37
N PHE A 139 6.44 -22.19 -13.44
CA PHE A 139 5.26 -21.38 -13.68
C PHE A 139 4.15 -21.63 -12.65
N ARG A 140 4.04 -22.84 -12.11
CA ARG A 140 3.10 -23.14 -11.02
C ARG A 140 3.49 -22.38 -9.74
N ILE A 141 4.78 -22.22 -9.44
CA ILE A 141 5.26 -21.44 -8.29
C ILE A 141 5.02 -19.94 -8.49
N ILE A 142 5.11 -19.42 -9.72
CA ILE A 142 4.85 -18.01 -10.05
C ILE A 142 3.44 -17.56 -9.61
N ARG A 143 2.47 -18.49 -9.50
CA ARG A 143 1.14 -18.15 -8.97
C ARG A 143 1.18 -17.56 -7.55
N PHE A 144 2.26 -17.74 -6.78
CA PHE A 144 2.48 -17.05 -5.52
C PHE A 144 2.45 -15.53 -5.67
N LEU A 145 2.86 -14.99 -6.81
CA LEU A 145 2.80 -13.55 -7.12
C LEU A 145 1.36 -13.00 -7.15
N LYS A 146 0.34 -13.86 -7.33
CA LYS A 146 -1.08 -13.43 -7.23
C LYS A 146 -1.41 -12.85 -5.86
N ILE A 147 -0.72 -13.27 -4.79
CA ILE A 147 -0.94 -12.76 -3.43
C ILE A 147 -0.69 -11.25 -3.37
N ALA A 148 0.25 -10.74 -4.20
CA ALA A 148 0.51 -9.31 -4.28
C ALA A 148 -0.74 -8.47 -4.62
N ARG A 149 -1.67 -9.04 -5.39
CA ARG A 149 -2.92 -8.37 -5.76
C ARG A 149 -3.87 -8.17 -4.58
N TYR A 150 -3.89 -9.12 -3.64
CA TYR A 150 -4.81 -9.13 -2.51
C TYR A 150 -4.24 -8.45 -1.26
N SER A 151 -2.94 -8.17 -1.23
CA SER A 151 -2.25 -7.55 -0.09
C SER A 151 -2.03 -6.06 -0.31
N PRO A 152 -2.69 -5.17 0.47
CA PRO A 152 -2.43 -3.73 0.42
C PRO A 152 -0.98 -3.37 0.72
N GLY A 153 -0.32 -4.11 1.63
CA GLY A 153 1.08 -3.89 1.98
C GLY A 153 2.03 -4.17 0.82
N ILE A 154 1.81 -5.26 0.06
CA ILE A 154 2.63 -5.58 -1.11
C ILE A 154 2.42 -4.52 -2.21
N ARG A 155 1.19 -4.02 -2.39
CA ARG A 155 0.91 -2.93 -3.32
C ARG A 155 1.65 -1.65 -2.94
N SER A 156 1.66 -1.29 -1.64
CA SER A 156 2.41 -0.12 -1.15
C SER A 156 3.92 -0.29 -1.35
N LEU A 157 4.46 -1.49 -1.14
CA LEU A 157 5.87 -1.80 -1.39
C LEU A 157 6.20 -1.66 -2.89
N TYR A 158 5.33 -2.17 -3.77
CA TYR A 158 5.50 -2.03 -5.22
C TYR A 158 5.49 -0.55 -5.63
N GLU A 159 4.56 0.25 -5.10
CA GLU A 159 4.49 1.70 -5.35
C GLU A 159 5.78 2.40 -4.90
N ALA A 160 6.31 2.06 -3.71
CA ALA A 160 7.56 2.61 -3.20
C ALA A 160 8.75 2.29 -4.13
N ILE A 161 8.87 1.03 -4.58
CA ILE A 161 9.94 0.61 -5.51
C ILE A 161 9.83 1.34 -6.86
N VAL A 162 8.61 1.48 -7.40
CA VAL A 162 8.39 2.17 -8.67
C VAL A 162 8.69 3.66 -8.57
N ASN A 163 8.34 4.30 -7.46
CA ASN A 163 8.63 5.72 -7.21
C ASN A 163 10.14 5.97 -7.20
N GLU A 164 10.89 5.09 -6.53
CA GLU A 164 12.34 5.22 -6.35
C GLU A 164 13.18 4.47 -7.41
N ARG A 165 12.58 4.01 -8.50
CA ARG A 165 13.27 3.21 -9.53
C ARG A 165 14.55 3.83 -10.06
N ARG A 166 14.65 5.16 -10.14
CA ARG A 166 15.86 5.85 -10.62
C ARG A 166 16.99 5.77 -9.61
N ALA A 167 16.68 5.97 -8.33
CA ALA A 167 17.65 5.87 -7.24
C ALA A 167 18.11 4.42 -7.06
N LEU A 168 17.18 3.45 -7.11
CA LEU A 168 17.50 2.02 -7.04
C LEU A 168 18.35 1.56 -8.24
N LEU A 169 18.06 2.05 -9.45
CA LEU A 169 18.90 1.76 -10.63
C LEU A 169 20.31 2.34 -10.47
N ALA A 170 20.46 3.55 -9.93
CA ALA A 170 21.76 4.12 -9.64
C ALA A 170 22.54 3.27 -8.61
N CYS A 171 21.88 2.81 -7.54
CA CYS A 171 22.48 1.88 -6.58
C CYS A 171 22.94 0.58 -7.25
N LEU A 172 22.14 0.01 -8.15
CA LEU A 172 22.49 -1.21 -8.88
C LEU A 172 23.70 -1.01 -9.79
N ILE A 173 23.79 0.11 -10.49
CA ILE A 173 24.95 0.46 -11.34
C ILE A 173 26.22 0.62 -10.49
N ILE A 174 26.12 1.33 -9.34
CA ILE A 174 27.26 1.50 -8.43
C ILE A 174 27.69 0.15 -7.85
N LEU A 175 26.75 -0.70 -7.43
CA LEU A 175 27.03 -2.05 -6.94
C LEU A 175 27.74 -2.91 -8.02
N GLY A 176 27.22 -2.90 -9.25
CA GLY A 176 27.84 -3.61 -10.36
C GLY A 176 29.26 -3.13 -10.67
N SER A 177 29.50 -1.82 -10.61
CA SER A 177 30.83 -1.22 -10.76
C SER A 177 31.77 -1.64 -9.62
N LEU A 178 31.26 -1.69 -8.39
CA LEU A 178 32.01 -2.12 -7.22
C LEU A 178 32.34 -3.62 -7.30
N VAL A 179 31.41 -4.47 -7.76
CA VAL A 179 31.65 -5.90 -8.02
C VAL A 179 32.78 -6.07 -9.02
N LEU A 180 32.75 -5.35 -10.14
CA LEU A 180 33.78 -5.43 -11.18
C LEU A 180 35.14 -4.95 -10.66
N ALA A 181 35.19 -3.84 -9.93
CA ALA A 181 36.41 -3.34 -9.32
C ALA A 181 36.99 -4.33 -8.29
N ALA A 182 36.14 -4.83 -7.39
CA ALA A 182 36.51 -5.82 -6.38
C ALA A 182 37.06 -7.12 -7.02
N ALA A 183 36.37 -7.62 -8.05
CA ALA A 183 36.81 -8.79 -8.81
C ALA A 183 38.15 -8.59 -9.49
N SER A 184 38.36 -7.42 -10.13
CA SER A 184 39.62 -7.10 -10.81
C SER A 184 40.80 -7.03 -9.84
N VAL A 185 40.61 -6.35 -8.69
CA VAL A 185 41.68 -6.23 -7.67
C VAL A 185 41.97 -7.61 -7.04
N MET A 186 40.94 -8.41 -6.79
CA MET A 186 41.13 -9.75 -6.22
C MET A 186 41.75 -10.70 -7.20
N HIS A 187 41.40 -10.65 -8.48
CA HIS A 187 42.07 -11.38 -9.55
C HIS A 187 43.58 -11.07 -9.54
N LEU A 188 43.99 -9.81 -9.52
CA LEU A 188 45.39 -9.43 -9.47
C LEU A 188 46.13 -9.96 -8.23
N ALA A 189 45.45 -10.03 -7.09
CA ALA A 189 46.04 -10.47 -5.81
C ALA A 189 46.15 -11.98 -5.65
N GLU A 190 45.26 -12.76 -6.31
CA GLU A 190 45.08 -14.20 -6.03
C GLU A 190 45.30 -15.12 -7.27
N HIS A 191 45.35 -14.59 -8.52
CA HIS A 191 45.37 -15.43 -9.73
C HIS A 191 46.58 -16.37 -9.79
N GLU A 192 47.75 -15.93 -9.28
CA GLU A 192 48.94 -16.81 -9.22
C GLU A 192 48.82 -17.89 -8.15
N ALA A 193 48.22 -17.55 -7.00
CA ALA A 193 48.09 -18.47 -5.88
C ALA A 193 46.91 -19.45 -6.05
N GLN A 194 45.84 -19.00 -6.72
CA GLN A 194 44.61 -19.76 -6.95
C GLN A 194 44.08 -19.59 -8.38
N PRO A 195 44.77 -20.08 -9.40
CA PRO A 195 44.37 -19.90 -10.80
C PRO A 195 43.02 -20.55 -11.14
N GLU A 196 42.60 -21.58 -10.41
CA GLU A 196 41.32 -22.26 -10.64
C GLU A 196 40.10 -21.42 -10.10
N LYS A 197 40.34 -20.54 -9.12
CA LYS A 197 39.27 -19.81 -8.43
C LYS A 197 39.25 -18.29 -8.77
N PHE A 198 40.42 -17.73 -9.08
CA PHE A 198 40.64 -16.34 -9.40
C PHE A 198 41.38 -16.13 -10.71
N GLY A 199 41.40 -17.18 -11.58
CA GLY A 199 42.15 -17.18 -12.84
C GLY A 199 41.64 -16.17 -13.86
N THR A 200 40.39 -15.81 -13.79
CA THR A 200 39.77 -14.76 -14.63
C THR A 200 38.97 -13.77 -13.81
N ILE A 201 38.71 -12.56 -14.35
CA ILE A 201 37.84 -11.57 -13.68
C ILE A 201 36.41 -12.13 -13.48
N PRO A 202 35.77 -12.83 -14.46
CA PRO A 202 34.48 -13.46 -14.23
C PRO A 202 34.48 -14.48 -13.07
N ASP A 203 35.54 -15.29 -12.88
CA ASP A 203 35.64 -16.20 -11.74
C ASP A 203 35.69 -15.42 -10.41
N ALA A 204 36.49 -14.35 -10.36
CA ALA A 204 36.61 -13.49 -9.21
C ALA A 204 35.30 -12.69 -8.93
N MET A 205 34.47 -12.44 -9.95
CA MET A 205 33.17 -11.78 -9.76
C MET A 205 32.21 -12.63 -8.91
N TRP A 206 32.26 -13.97 -9.00
CA TRP A 206 31.49 -14.82 -8.11
C TRP A 206 31.79 -14.51 -6.65
N TRP A 207 33.08 -14.53 -6.30
CA TRP A 207 33.52 -14.17 -4.95
C TRP A 207 33.09 -12.75 -4.56
N ALA A 208 33.27 -11.78 -5.46
CA ALA A 208 32.93 -10.39 -5.19
C ALA A 208 31.43 -10.20 -4.91
N VAL A 209 30.55 -10.82 -5.71
CA VAL A 209 29.10 -10.78 -5.48
C VAL A 209 28.76 -11.40 -4.13
N VAL A 210 29.26 -12.61 -3.85
CA VAL A 210 28.95 -13.34 -2.61
C VAL A 210 29.47 -12.59 -1.37
N THR A 211 30.60 -11.90 -1.48
CA THR A 211 31.19 -11.11 -0.38
C THR A 211 30.44 -9.78 -0.18
N LEU A 212 30.24 -9.01 -1.24
CA LEU A 212 29.56 -7.71 -1.18
C LEU A 212 28.11 -7.83 -0.76
N THR A 213 27.43 -8.94 -1.14
CA THR A 213 26.06 -9.24 -0.69
C THR A 213 25.98 -9.87 0.71
N THR A 214 27.13 -10.04 1.39
CA THR A 214 27.24 -10.63 2.73
C THR A 214 26.74 -12.08 2.84
N VAL A 215 26.64 -12.82 1.74
CA VAL A 215 26.22 -14.23 1.72
C VAL A 215 27.33 -15.14 2.24
N GLY A 216 28.57 -15.00 1.70
CA GLY A 216 29.76 -15.64 2.22
C GLY A 216 29.74 -17.17 2.27
N TYR A 217 29.44 -17.86 1.15
CA TYR A 217 29.41 -19.33 1.10
C TYR A 217 30.72 -20.01 1.54
N GLY A 218 31.87 -19.30 1.39
CA GLY A 218 33.16 -19.85 1.78
C GLY A 218 33.79 -20.84 0.78
N ASP A 219 33.15 -21.06 -0.36
CA ASP A 219 33.64 -21.91 -1.47
C ASP A 219 34.83 -21.29 -2.22
N VAL A 220 34.82 -19.95 -2.32
CA VAL A 220 35.90 -19.14 -2.90
C VAL A 220 36.31 -18.10 -1.88
N VAL A 221 37.57 -18.14 -1.40
CA VAL A 221 38.11 -17.20 -0.41
C VAL A 221 39.58 -16.90 -0.73
N PRO A 222 40.09 -15.67 -0.46
CA PRO A 222 41.48 -15.33 -0.66
C PRO A 222 42.38 -16.07 0.35
N ILE A 223 43.53 -16.54 -0.11
CA ILE A 223 44.52 -17.20 0.75
C ILE A 223 45.74 -16.35 1.01
N THR A 224 46.09 -15.43 0.08
CA THR A 224 47.27 -14.58 0.26
C THR A 224 47.01 -13.52 1.35
N PRO A 225 48.07 -13.07 2.07
CA PRO A 225 47.93 -12.00 3.06
C PRO A 225 47.33 -10.70 2.45
N LEU A 226 47.77 -10.35 1.24
CA LEU A 226 47.26 -9.17 0.50
C LEU A 226 45.80 -9.35 0.15
N GLY A 227 45.39 -10.49 -0.41
CA GLY A 227 44.01 -10.81 -0.73
C GLY A 227 43.09 -10.76 0.47
N LYS A 228 43.53 -11.21 1.66
CA LYS A 228 42.75 -11.12 2.91
C LYS A 228 42.53 -9.69 3.37
N VAL A 229 43.51 -8.82 3.24
CA VAL A 229 43.37 -7.38 3.58
C VAL A 229 42.38 -6.72 2.62
N ILE A 230 42.53 -6.97 1.32
CA ILE A 230 41.61 -6.45 0.27
C ILE A 230 40.19 -6.94 0.55
N ALA A 231 40.01 -8.23 0.86
CA ALA A 231 38.69 -8.80 1.19
C ALA A 231 38.04 -8.13 2.38
N GLY A 232 38.80 -7.82 3.43
CA GLY A 232 38.30 -7.09 4.60
C GLY A 232 37.77 -5.70 4.24
N VAL A 233 38.50 -4.95 3.42
CA VAL A 233 38.06 -3.62 2.96
C VAL A 233 36.80 -3.74 2.08
N ILE A 234 36.78 -4.69 1.14
CA ILE A 234 35.63 -4.92 0.25
C ILE A 234 34.39 -5.35 1.04
N ALA A 235 34.54 -6.18 2.06
CA ALA A 235 33.43 -6.59 2.92
C ALA A 235 32.79 -5.38 3.67
N ILE A 236 33.60 -4.47 4.20
CA ILE A 236 33.10 -3.24 4.84
C ILE A 236 32.39 -2.34 3.82
N MET A 237 32.96 -2.17 2.62
CA MET A 237 32.33 -1.40 1.55
C MET A 237 30.99 -2.01 1.11
N GLY A 238 30.92 -3.36 1.03
CA GLY A 238 29.68 -4.09 0.70
C GLY A 238 28.57 -3.81 1.69
N LEU A 239 28.86 -3.84 2.99
CA LEU A 239 27.90 -3.54 4.03
C LEU A 239 27.31 -2.12 3.88
N GLY A 240 28.17 -1.12 3.66
CA GLY A 240 27.74 0.26 3.41
C GLY A 240 26.90 0.39 2.15
N MET A 241 27.27 -0.31 1.07
CA MET A 241 26.56 -0.24 -0.21
C MET A 241 25.17 -0.86 -0.14
N LEU A 242 24.98 -1.95 0.59
CA LEU A 242 23.67 -2.60 0.76
C LEU A 242 22.71 -1.77 1.62
N ALA A 243 23.22 -0.94 2.53
CA ALA A 243 22.39 -0.07 3.35
C ALA A 243 21.62 0.98 2.53
N LEU A 244 22.16 1.42 1.39
CA LEU A 244 21.54 2.46 0.55
C LEU A 244 20.20 2.04 -0.04
N PRO A 245 20.05 0.94 -0.82
CA PRO A 245 18.76 0.54 -1.36
C PRO A 245 17.76 0.18 -0.26
N VAL A 246 18.21 -0.40 0.85
CA VAL A 246 17.35 -0.71 2.00
C VAL A 246 16.79 0.57 2.61
N GLY A 247 17.62 1.59 2.83
CA GLY A 247 17.19 2.89 3.34
C GLY A 247 16.21 3.60 2.40
N ILE A 248 16.49 3.61 1.10
CA ILE A 248 15.60 4.21 0.07
C ILE A 248 14.24 3.53 0.08
N ILE A 249 14.20 2.20 0.07
CA ILE A 249 12.93 1.45 0.07
C ILE A 249 12.17 1.69 1.39
N ALA A 250 12.86 1.67 2.53
CA ALA A 250 12.22 1.86 3.84
C ALA A 250 11.57 3.25 3.98
N THR A 251 12.29 4.31 3.58
CA THR A 251 11.77 5.69 3.63
C THR A 251 10.61 5.90 2.67
N SER A 252 10.74 5.43 1.43
CA SER A 252 9.66 5.55 0.43
C SER A 252 8.43 4.72 0.80
N PHE A 253 8.61 3.52 1.38
CA PHE A 253 7.50 2.71 1.86
C PHE A 253 6.76 3.39 3.02
N ALA A 254 7.49 3.96 3.98
CA ALA A 254 6.90 4.75 5.06
C ALA A 254 6.10 5.94 4.52
N GLU A 255 6.64 6.67 3.52
CA GLU A 255 5.96 7.78 2.88
C GLU A 255 4.67 7.34 2.15
N VAL A 256 4.70 6.22 1.40
CA VAL A 256 3.51 5.68 0.71
C VAL A 256 2.41 5.31 1.70
N ILE A 257 2.76 4.70 2.85
CA ILE A 257 1.78 4.39 3.90
C ILE A 257 1.22 5.69 4.49
N HIS A 258 2.06 6.64 4.88
CA HIS A 258 1.61 7.91 5.45
C HIS A 258 0.74 8.72 4.49
N ARG A 259 1.05 8.74 3.19
CA ARG A 259 0.20 9.40 2.19
C ARG A 259 -1.22 8.82 2.11
N ARG A 260 -1.42 7.53 2.35
CA ARG A 260 -2.75 6.92 2.36
C ARG A 260 -3.60 7.39 3.53
N ASP A 261 -2.97 7.67 4.65
CA ASP A 261 -3.64 8.21 5.84
C ASP A 261 -3.91 9.72 5.73
N PHE A 262 -3.25 10.41 4.76
CA PHE A 262 -3.24 11.88 4.65
C PHE A 262 -4.00 12.47 3.45
N VAL A 263 -4.75 11.70 2.66
CA VAL A 263 -5.51 12.28 1.54
C VAL A 263 -6.79 12.92 2.06
N VAL A 264 -6.70 14.19 2.45
CA VAL A 264 -7.88 15.05 2.60
C VAL A 264 -8.45 15.31 1.21
N THR A 265 -9.65 14.81 0.94
CA THR A 265 -10.32 15.04 -0.34
C THR A 265 -11.22 16.27 -0.26
N TRP A 266 -11.44 16.95 -1.39
CA TRP A 266 -12.46 18.01 -1.51
C TRP A 266 -13.81 17.57 -0.92
N GLY A 267 -14.21 16.32 -1.17
CA GLY A 267 -15.45 15.75 -0.65
C GLY A 267 -15.52 15.68 0.88
N MET A 268 -14.40 15.54 1.57
CA MET A 268 -14.36 15.58 3.04
C MET A 268 -14.48 17.01 3.56
N VAL A 269 -13.73 17.93 2.98
CA VAL A 269 -13.74 19.36 3.40
C VAL A 269 -15.10 20.01 3.17
N SER A 270 -15.73 19.75 2.03
CA SER A 270 -17.05 20.31 1.69
C SER A 270 -18.20 19.78 2.55
N ARG A 271 -18.03 18.68 3.29
CA ARG A 271 -19.03 18.17 4.24
C ARG A 271 -19.08 18.97 5.53
N VAL A 272 -17.98 19.61 5.90
CA VAL A 272 -17.92 20.47 7.08
C VAL A 272 -18.57 21.83 6.76
N PRO A 273 -19.66 22.22 7.45
CA PRO A 273 -20.37 23.46 7.15
C PRO A 273 -19.49 24.71 7.14
N LEU A 274 -18.51 24.77 8.03
CA LEU A 274 -17.54 25.85 8.13
C LEU A 274 -16.77 26.12 6.83
N PHE A 275 -16.55 25.08 6.02
CA PHE A 275 -15.78 25.17 4.79
C PHE A 275 -16.65 25.27 3.51
N ARG A 276 -17.98 25.18 3.62
CA ARG A 276 -18.90 25.23 2.46
C ARG A 276 -18.91 26.58 1.74
N GLU A 277 -18.63 27.65 2.46
CA GLU A 277 -18.64 29.02 1.92
C GLU A 277 -17.29 29.41 1.30
N LEU A 278 -16.29 28.54 1.36
CA LEU A 278 -14.99 28.77 0.78
C LEU A 278 -15.02 28.51 -0.73
N ASP A 279 -14.30 29.35 -1.48
CA ASP A 279 -14.09 29.10 -2.90
C ASP A 279 -13.08 27.96 -3.16
N ALA A 280 -12.92 27.58 -4.43
CA ALA A 280 -12.07 26.46 -4.80
C ALA A 280 -10.59 26.67 -4.43
N ASP A 281 -10.11 27.90 -4.53
CA ASP A 281 -8.72 28.26 -4.22
C ASP A 281 -8.50 28.30 -2.70
N GLU A 282 -9.46 28.79 -1.94
CA GLU A 282 -9.43 28.80 -0.48
C GLU A 282 -9.44 27.37 0.10
N VAL A 283 -10.30 26.49 -0.43
CA VAL A 283 -10.33 25.09 -0.03
C VAL A 283 -9.02 24.39 -0.37
N ALA A 284 -8.44 24.62 -1.56
CA ALA A 284 -7.16 24.04 -1.92
C ALA A 284 -6.02 24.48 -0.98
N GLN A 285 -6.11 25.69 -0.43
CA GLN A 285 -5.13 26.18 0.52
C GLN A 285 -5.31 25.58 1.92
N ILE A 286 -6.56 25.53 2.44
CA ILE A 286 -6.80 24.96 3.76
C ILE A 286 -6.52 23.45 3.81
N MET A 287 -6.70 22.74 2.69
CA MET A 287 -6.38 21.31 2.57
C MET A 287 -4.91 21.01 2.89
N ARG A 288 -3.99 21.96 2.72
CA ARG A 288 -2.56 21.78 3.06
C ARG A 288 -2.33 21.70 4.56
N PHE A 289 -3.22 22.27 5.35
CA PHE A 289 -3.14 22.33 6.82
C PHE A 289 -4.00 21.26 7.49
N LEU A 290 -4.89 20.62 6.75
CA LEU A 290 -5.76 19.57 7.26
C LEU A 290 -5.12 18.19 7.05
N ARG A 291 -5.18 17.35 8.09
CA ARG A 291 -4.82 15.94 8.02
C ARG A 291 -6.09 15.10 8.16
N SER A 292 -6.19 14.00 7.44
CA SER A 292 -7.28 13.08 7.66
C SER A 292 -6.90 12.02 8.71
N HIS A 293 -7.86 11.66 9.57
CA HIS A 293 -7.75 10.57 10.51
C HIS A 293 -9.01 9.72 10.46
N THR A 294 -8.89 8.43 10.17
CA THR A 294 -10.02 7.50 10.18
C THR A 294 -10.02 6.74 11.49
N ALA A 295 -10.99 7.06 12.35
CA ALA A 295 -11.17 6.38 13.63
C ALA A 295 -12.04 5.12 13.48
N VAL A 296 -11.62 4.00 14.10
CA VAL A 296 -12.40 2.77 14.15
C VAL A 296 -13.38 2.77 15.32
N PRO A 297 -14.50 2.01 15.27
CA PRO A 297 -15.45 1.94 16.36
C PRO A 297 -14.80 1.60 17.71
N GLY A 298 -15.06 2.42 18.74
CA GLY A 298 -14.48 2.28 20.08
C GLY A 298 -13.14 2.97 20.29
N GLU A 299 -12.49 3.50 19.25
CA GLU A 299 -11.23 4.24 19.34
C GLU A 299 -11.40 5.52 20.15
N ILE A 300 -10.47 5.77 21.07
CA ILE A 300 -10.39 7.02 21.82
C ILE A 300 -9.47 7.96 21.05
N ILE A 301 -10.05 9.04 20.50
CA ILE A 301 -9.35 10.04 19.69
C ILE A 301 -8.65 11.06 20.60
N VAL A 302 -9.30 11.43 21.68
CA VAL A 302 -8.83 12.41 22.66
C VAL A 302 -9.18 11.92 24.05
N ARG A 303 -8.26 12.06 24.99
CA ARG A 303 -8.51 11.77 26.41
C ARG A 303 -8.58 13.05 27.22
N ARG A 304 -9.46 13.07 28.22
CA ARG A 304 -9.51 14.13 29.22
C ARG A 304 -8.15 14.27 29.91
N ASP A 305 -7.80 15.49 30.30
CA ASP A 305 -6.58 15.88 31.01
C ASP A 305 -5.29 15.75 30.19
N GLU A 306 -5.33 15.22 28.95
CA GLU A 306 -4.19 15.28 28.03
C GLU A 306 -4.06 16.70 27.44
N ILE A 307 -2.80 17.16 27.29
CA ILE A 307 -2.52 18.43 26.61
C ILE A 307 -2.84 18.25 25.11
N GLY A 308 -3.80 19.02 24.63
CA GLY A 308 -4.22 18.93 23.23
C GLY A 308 -3.66 20.08 22.39
N HIS A 309 -3.26 19.74 21.17
CA HIS A 309 -2.75 20.72 20.19
C HIS A 309 -3.50 20.70 18.86
N SER A 310 -4.62 20.01 18.79
CA SER A 310 -5.37 19.82 17.53
C SER A 310 -6.87 19.93 17.76
N MET A 311 -7.60 20.42 16.75
CA MET A 311 -9.05 20.31 16.65
C MET A 311 -9.44 19.32 15.55
N TYR A 312 -10.64 18.79 15.65
CA TYR A 312 -11.15 17.72 14.81
C TYR A 312 -12.49 18.10 14.21
N PHE A 313 -12.64 18.01 12.90
CA PHE A 313 -13.90 18.16 12.18
C PHE A 313 -14.40 16.78 11.73
N ILE A 314 -15.68 16.50 11.91
CA ILE A 314 -16.28 15.22 11.55
C ILE A 314 -16.72 15.29 10.08
N ALA A 315 -15.97 14.69 9.19
CA ALA A 315 -16.31 14.60 7.77
C ALA A 315 -17.33 13.49 7.49
N SER A 316 -17.33 12.42 8.31
CA SER A 316 -18.37 11.37 8.33
C SER A 316 -18.30 10.60 9.64
N GLY A 317 -19.42 10.03 10.08
CA GLY A 317 -19.47 9.18 11.27
C GLY A 317 -20.10 9.82 12.50
N GLN A 318 -19.82 9.24 13.69
CA GLN A 318 -20.35 9.70 14.97
C GLN A 318 -19.32 9.57 16.09
N ILE A 319 -19.16 10.63 16.85
CA ILE A 319 -18.22 10.74 17.98
C ILE A 319 -18.99 11.00 19.27
N GLU A 320 -18.77 10.18 20.28
CA GLU A 320 -19.27 10.39 21.64
C GLU A 320 -18.27 11.26 22.40
N LEU A 321 -18.74 12.37 22.95
CA LEU A 321 -17.99 13.19 23.92
C LEU A 321 -18.47 12.87 25.33
N ASP A 322 -17.56 12.39 26.20
CA ASP A 322 -17.81 12.18 27.62
C ASP A 322 -17.28 13.37 28.43
N ARG A 323 -18.21 14.12 29.04
CA ARG A 323 -17.94 15.35 29.82
C ARG A 323 -17.74 15.06 31.31
N PRO A 324 -17.17 15.99 32.11
CA PRO A 324 -16.95 15.80 33.54
C PRO A 324 -18.17 15.38 34.35
N ASN A 325 -19.37 15.81 33.93
CA ASN A 325 -20.64 15.53 34.63
C ASN A 325 -21.31 14.24 34.16
N HIS A 326 -20.57 13.32 33.50
CA HIS A 326 -21.11 12.12 32.86
C HIS A 326 -22.19 12.36 31.79
N GLN A 327 -22.34 13.61 31.36
CA GLN A 327 -23.18 13.95 30.22
C GLN A 327 -22.48 13.51 28.93
N LYS A 328 -23.10 12.60 28.22
CA LYS A 328 -22.63 12.13 26.92
C LYS A 328 -23.36 12.92 25.82
N SER A 329 -22.59 13.51 24.92
CA SER A 329 -23.13 14.13 23.71
C SER A 329 -22.58 13.41 22.48
N ILE A 330 -23.45 13.24 21.47
CA ILE A 330 -23.05 12.59 20.21
C ILE A 330 -22.92 13.72 19.18
N LEU A 331 -21.72 13.82 18.62
CA LEU A 331 -21.42 14.66 17.48
C LEU A 331 -21.50 13.85 16.19
N SER A 332 -21.97 14.49 15.13
CA SER A 332 -22.21 13.86 13.83
C SER A 332 -21.47 14.60 12.71
N GLU A 333 -21.69 14.17 11.47
CA GLU A 333 -21.11 14.81 10.27
C GLU A 333 -21.37 16.32 10.26
N GLY A 334 -20.29 17.09 10.08
CA GLY A 334 -20.32 18.55 10.07
C GLY A 334 -19.97 19.22 11.41
N ASP A 335 -20.06 18.48 12.52
CA ASP A 335 -19.65 18.99 13.83
C ASP A 335 -18.13 18.96 14.00
N PHE A 336 -17.64 19.65 15.02
CA PHE A 336 -16.22 19.65 15.37
C PHE A 336 -16.02 19.69 16.89
N PHE A 337 -14.83 19.28 17.33
CA PHE A 337 -14.46 19.25 18.75
C PHE A 337 -12.97 19.51 18.96
N GLY A 338 -12.61 19.84 20.19
CA GLY A 338 -11.21 20.06 20.58
C GLY A 338 -10.68 21.46 20.25
N GLU A 339 -11.55 22.41 19.92
CA GLU A 339 -11.26 23.79 19.54
C GLU A 339 -10.50 24.58 20.63
N LEU A 340 -10.77 24.33 21.90
CA LEU A 340 -10.10 25.02 23.00
C LEU A 340 -8.57 24.83 23.00
N ALA A 341 -8.13 23.63 22.61
CA ALA A 341 -6.72 23.30 22.58
C ALA A 341 -5.95 23.97 21.44
N VAL A 342 -6.65 24.43 20.40
CA VAL A 342 -6.05 25.15 19.27
C VAL A 342 -5.89 26.63 19.59
N LEU A 343 -6.86 27.20 20.32
CA LEU A 343 -6.87 28.62 20.71
C LEU A 343 -5.92 28.87 21.89
N ASN A 344 -5.93 27.99 22.90
CA ASN A 344 -5.05 28.08 24.06
C ASN A 344 -4.56 26.66 24.43
N PRO A 345 -3.26 26.46 24.66
CA PRO A 345 -2.73 25.21 25.20
C PRO A 345 -3.34 24.94 26.57
N ALA A 346 -4.35 24.07 26.62
CA ALA A 346 -5.03 23.69 27.84
C ALA A 346 -5.27 22.16 27.85
N PRO A 347 -5.38 21.54 29.04
CA PRO A 347 -5.78 20.16 29.15
C PRO A 347 -7.19 19.95 28.54
N ARG A 348 -7.39 18.82 27.89
CA ARG A 348 -8.69 18.43 27.30
C ARG A 348 -9.76 18.33 28.38
N THR A 349 -10.87 18.92 28.16
CA THR A 349 -12.03 18.90 29.10
C THR A 349 -12.89 17.66 28.96
N THR A 350 -12.78 16.94 27.84
CA THR A 350 -13.63 15.81 27.45
C THR A 350 -12.83 14.66 26.88
N THR A 351 -13.37 13.44 26.99
CA THR A 351 -12.89 12.27 26.23
C THR A 351 -13.75 12.09 25.00
N ALA A 352 -13.15 12.01 23.83
CA ALA A 352 -13.81 11.77 22.54
C ALA A 352 -13.58 10.35 22.08
N ARG A 353 -14.67 9.61 21.77
CA ARG A 353 -14.63 8.23 21.32
C ARG A 353 -15.46 8.04 20.05
N ALA A 354 -14.94 7.33 19.06
CA ALA A 354 -15.70 6.96 17.88
C ALA A 354 -16.75 5.89 18.20
N LEU A 355 -18.03 6.14 17.90
CA LEU A 355 -19.12 5.16 18.04
C LEU A 355 -19.17 4.22 16.84
N ILE A 356 -18.94 4.75 15.65
CA ILE A 356 -18.87 4.04 14.38
C ILE A 356 -17.58 4.45 13.67
N ARG A 357 -17.25 3.79 12.55
CA ARG A 357 -16.15 4.25 11.71
C ARG A 357 -16.39 5.69 11.30
N SER A 358 -15.46 6.57 11.62
CA SER A 358 -15.58 8.01 11.44
C SER A 358 -14.34 8.58 10.74
N ASP A 359 -14.56 9.40 9.72
CA ASP A 359 -13.50 10.14 9.04
C ASP A 359 -13.43 11.56 9.60
N LEU A 360 -12.27 11.91 10.11
CA LEU A 360 -12.02 13.20 10.78
C LEU A 360 -11.02 14.02 9.97
N LEU A 361 -11.17 15.32 9.96
CA LEU A 361 -10.17 16.26 9.52
C LEU A 361 -9.53 16.89 10.77
N VAL A 362 -8.22 16.84 10.85
CA VAL A 362 -7.42 17.31 11.99
C VAL A 362 -6.71 18.59 11.59
N LEU A 363 -6.84 19.62 12.39
CA LEU A 363 -6.13 20.89 12.27
C LEU A 363 -5.30 21.13 13.53
N ASP A 364 -3.98 21.17 13.38
CA ASP A 364 -3.07 21.43 14.48
C ASP A 364 -2.99 22.94 14.81
N ALA A 365 -2.72 23.27 16.06
CA ALA A 365 -2.60 24.65 16.53
C ALA A 365 -1.46 25.44 15.84
N SER A 366 -0.38 24.75 15.49
CA SER A 366 0.73 25.31 14.70
C SER A 366 0.28 25.70 13.31
N ASP A 367 -0.51 24.83 12.68
CA ASP A 367 -1.00 24.99 11.31
C ASP A 367 -2.08 26.08 11.25
N LEU A 368 -2.95 26.16 12.26
CA LEU A 368 -3.90 27.30 12.38
C LEU A 368 -3.17 28.63 12.51
N ARG A 369 -2.12 28.71 13.33
CA ARG A 369 -1.32 29.94 13.47
C ARG A 369 -0.66 30.33 12.15
N LEU A 370 -0.17 29.38 11.40
CA LEU A 370 0.41 29.61 10.08
C LEU A 370 -0.67 30.09 9.10
N LEU A 371 -1.84 29.43 9.09
CA LEU A 371 -3.00 29.82 8.30
C LEU A 371 -3.45 31.25 8.62
N MET A 372 -3.51 31.63 9.89
CA MET A 372 -3.85 33.00 10.34
C MET A 372 -2.82 34.05 9.86
N THR A 373 -1.56 33.63 9.69
CA THR A 373 -0.51 34.52 9.19
C THR A 373 -0.58 34.68 7.67
N GLU A 374 -0.79 33.58 6.94
CA GLU A 374 -0.88 33.59 5.48
C GLU A 374 -2.23 34.10 4.97
N ARG A 375 -3.32 33.78 5.69
CA ARG A 375 -4.71 34.10 5.35
C ARG A 375 -5.52 34.50 6.59
N PRO A 376 -5.40 35.76 7.04
CA PRO A 376 -6.06 36.22 8.25
C PRO A 376 -7.58 36.06 8.24
N GLU A 377 -8.22 36.13 7.08
CA GLU A 377 -9.68 35.97 6.91
C GLU A 377 -10.12 34.53 7.26
N LEU A 378 -9.44 33.52 6.72
CA LEU A 378 -9.75 32.11 6.99
C LEU A 378 -9.47 31.73 8.45
N GLY A 379 -8.35 32.20 9.00
CA GLY A 379 -8.00 32.00 10.39
C GLY A 379 -9.07 32.58 11.34
N ARG A 380 -9.54 33.78 11.07
CA ARG A 380 -10.62 34.43 11.85
C ARG A 380 -11.92 33.66 11.79
N ARG A 381 -12.35 33.16 10.63
CA ARG A 381 -13.56 32.31 10.49
C ARG A 381 -13.48 31.04 11.33
N VAL A 382 -12.34 30.36 11.32
CA VAL A 382 -12.13 29.16 12.17
C VAL A 382 -12.20 29.51 13.64
N GLU A 383 -11.57 30.62 14.06
CA GLU A 383 -11.59 31.08 15.44
C GLU A 383 -12.98 31.50 15.89
N GLU A 384 -13.73 32.21 15.06
CA GLU A 384 -15.12 32.68 15.35
C GLU A 384 -16.09 31.49 15.48
N ALA A 385 -15.99 30.50 14.56
CA ALA A 385 -16.79 29.29 14.64
C ALA A 385 -16.47 28.49 15.92
N SER A 386 -15.19 28.41 16.30
CA SER A 386 -14.75 27.75 17.53
C SER A 386 -15.35 28.44 18.79
N ARG A 387 -15.37 29.76 18.80
CA ARG A 387 -15.97 30.54 19.92
C ARG A 387 -17.49 30.35 20.01
N LEU A 388 -18.19 30.36 18.85
CA LEU A 388 -19.64 30.15 18.79
C LEU A 388 -20.02 28.75 19.26
N ASN A 389 -19.29 27.73 18.83
CA ASN A 389 -19.52 26.35 19.24
C ASN A 389 -19.32 26.18 20.76
N HIS A 390 -18.29 26.83 21.30
CA HIS A 390 -18.03 26.80 22.75
C HIS A 390 -19.14 27.48 23.54
N ALA A 391 -19.64 28.64 23.08
CA ALA A 391 -20.75 29.36 23.72
C ALA A 391 -22.05 28.54 23.68
N ALA A 392 -22.38 27.93 22.55
CA ALA A 392 -23.56 27.07 22.42
C ALA A 392 -23.47 25.83 23.34
N MET A 393 -22.30 25.26 23.50
CA MET A 393 -22.06 24.12 24.41
C MET A 393 -22.23 24.49 25.90
N ILE A 394 -21.93 25.74 26.29
CA ILE A 394 -22.13 26.23 27.68
C ILE A 394 -23.60 26.50 27.95
N ASP A 395 -24.34 27.02 26.98
CA ASP A 395 -25.76 27.39 27.14
C ASP A 395 -26.64 26.14 27.26
N ASP A 396 -26.35 25.08 26.50
CA ASP A 396 -27.03 23.78 26.57
C ASP A 396 -26.84 23.10 27.96
N SER A 397 -25.63 23.27 28.54
CA SER A 397 -25.34 22.79 29.89
C SER A 397 -26.10 23.53 31.00
N SER A 398 -26.44 24.80 30.78
CA SER A 398 -27.15 25.64 31.76
C SER A 398 -28.66 25.43 31.75
N GLN A 399 -29.25 24.96 30.66
CA GLN A 399 -30.68 24.65 30.56
C GLN A 399 -31.04 23.30 31.18
N THR A 400 -30.12 22.34 31.16
CA THR A 400 -30.36 20.98 31.73
C THR A 400 -30.27 20.96 33.26
N ASP A 401 -29.62 21.95 33.89
CA ASP A 401 -29.49 22.05 35.35
C ASP A 401 -30.76 22.75 35.98
N ARG A 402 -31.72 23.23 35.15
CA ARG A 402 -32.95 23.89 35.58
C ARG A 402 -34.24 23.08 35.40
N SER A 403 -34.12 21.84 34.92
CA SER A 403 -35.24 20.91 34.78
C SER A 403 -35.03 19.69 35.73
#